data_584181953f61c98b2c6c2f35d351a198
#
_entry.id   584181953f61c98b2c6c2f35d351a198
#
_cell.length_a   1.000
_cell.length_b   1.000
_cell.length_c   1.000
_cell.angle_alpha   90.00
_cell.angle_beta   90.00
_cell.angle_gamma   90.00
#
_symmetry.space_group_name_H-M   'P 1'
#
loop_
_entity.id
_entity.type
_entity.pdbx_description
1 polymer ?
#
loop_
_entity_poly.entity_id
_entity_poly.type
_entity_poly.pdbx_seq_one_letter_code
_entity_poly.pdbx_strand_id
1 'polypeptide(L)'
;MFLAIFSLIHVLTYQVKLDDYSRDWINRKQAGVTSILAGVVDLKYLTRLFPTPDRILRDSEFLREHRLSFYGSEIGQKVGQPLATFLGNGTTTNCEGYIDKISIISDGNTIGARIEGWAVDRATNEIPKMVVFANQGTVSGIGFSGRLRPDVEALYPGYLYAGWLGHATFLSGTELEAYISVGTENALCKLIDIHGD
;
A
#
# COMPACT_ATOMS: atom_id res chain seq x y z
N MET A 1 -30.18 23.37 28.02
CA MET A 1 -28.81 23.62 27.53
C MET A 1 -27.90 22.41 27.67
N PHE A 2 -27.81 21.73 28.82
CA PHE A 2 -26.96 20.56 29.02
C PHE A 2 -27.25 19.37 28.09
N LEU A 3 -28.50 19.03 27.84
CA LEU A 3 -28.90 17.93 26.93
C LEU A 3 -28.46 18.15 25.50
N ALA A 4 -28.48 19.39 24.98
CA ALA A 4 -28.05 19.69 23.63
C ALA A 4 -26.52 19.53 23.45
N ILE A 5 -25.75 19.92 24.46
CA ILE A 5 -24.27 19.76 24.46
C ILE A 5 -23.90 18.27 24.52
N PHE A 6 -24.59 17.48 25.35
CA PHE A 6 -24.37 16.04 25.47
C PHE A 6 -24.68 15.30 24.15
N SER A 7 -25.79 15.67 23.50
CA SER A 7 -26.17 15.14 22.19
C SER A 7 -25.15 15.51 21.11
N LEU A 8 -24.64 16.73 21.10
CA LEU A 8 -23.62 17.16 20.14
C LEU A 8 -22.30 16.41 20.30
N ILE A 9 -21.82 16.25 21.55
CA ILE A 9 -20.62 15.50 21.86
C ILE A 9 -20.79 14.03 21.43
N HIS A 10 -21.97 13.43 21.68
CA HIS A 10 -22.20 12.05 21.31
C HIS A 10 -22.21 11.86 19.78
N VAL A 11 -22.83 12.77 19.04
CA VAL A 11 -22.82 12.76 17.56
C VAL A 11 -21.40 12.92 17.02
N LEU A 12 -20.60 13.86 17.54
CA LEU A 12 -19.23 14.06 17.10
C LEU A 12 -18.33 12.85 17.39
N THR A 13 -18.44 12.25 18.59
CA THR A 13 -17.66 11.05 18.93
C THR A 13 -18.08 9.84 18.11
N TYR A 14 -19.35 9.72 17.74
CA TYR A 14 -19.85 8.66 16.88
C TYR A 14 -19.35 8.82 15.44
N GLN A 15 -19.35 10.04 14.89
CA GLN A 15 -18.81 10.34 13.56
C GLN A 15 -17.31 9.99 13.48
N VAL A 16 -16.49 10.40 14.44
CA VAL A 16 -15.06 10.06 14.48
C VAL A 16 -14.84 8.54 14.48
N LYS A 17 -15.61 7.80 15.30
CA LYS A 17 -15.52 6.32 15.33
C LYS A 17 -15.93 5.66 14.01
N LEU A 18 -16.94 6.22 13.31
CA LEU A 18 -17.35 5.73 12.00
C LEU A 18 -16.27 5.96 10.93
N ASP A 19 -15.62 7.12 10.97
CA ASP A 19 -14.55 7.46 10.04
C ASP A 19 -13.34 6.52 10.23
N ASP A 20 -12.93 6.28 11.47
CA ASP A 20 -11.84 5.36 11.80
C ASP A 20 -12.17 3.91 11.37
N TYR A 21 -13.40 3.46 11.63
CA TYR A 21 -13.85 2.14 11.21
C TYR A 21 -13.87 2.00 9.68
N SER A 22 -14.36 3.01 8.99
CA SER A 22 -14.42 3.03 7.52
C SER A 22 -13.01 2.98 6.91
N ARG A 23 -12.07 3.76 7.46
CA ARG A 23 -10.66 3.76 7.03
C ARG A 23 -10.00 2.41 7.28
N ASP A 24 -10.14 1.82 8.46
CA ASP A 24 -9.58 0.51 8.76
C ASP A 24 -10.14 -0.57 7.81
N TRP A 25 -11.44 -0.52 7.52
CA TRP A 25 -12.07 -1.43 6.58
C TRP A 25 -11.51 -1.27 5.15
N ILE A 26 -11.36 -0.02 4.66
CA ILE A 26 -10.78 0.29 3.36
C ILE A 26 -9.33 -0.22 3.30
N ASN A 27 -8.51 0.10 4.31
CA ASN A 27 -7.11 -0.30 4.38
C ASN A 27 -6.94 -1.83 4.33
N ARG A 28 -7.82 -2.58 5.01
CA ARG A 28 -7.80 -4.05 4.97
C ARG A 28 -8.18 -4.60 3.61
N LYS A 29 -9.15 -3.98 2.93
CA LYS A 29 -9.53 -4.37 1.55
C LYS A 29 -8.40 -4.09 0.57
N GLN A 30 -7.79 -2.92 0.65
CA GLN A 30 -6.63 -2.56 -0.16
C GLN A 30 -5.47 -3.53 0.04
N ALA A 31 -5.17 -3.91 1.29
CA ALA A 31 -4.14 -4.89 1.60
C ALA A 31 -4.43 -6.27 0.96
N GLY A 32 -5.68 -6.71 0.93
CA GLY A 32 -6.06 -7.91 0.21
C GLY A 32 -5.86 -7.79 -1.31
N VAL A 33 -6.21 -6.64 -1.89
CA VAL A 33 -6.00 -6.38 -3.32
C VAL A 33 -4.51 -6.37 -3.67
N THR A 34 -3.66 -5.70 -2.88
CA THR A 34 -2.21 -5.68 -3.11
C THR A 34 -1.59 -7.07 -3.01
N SER A 35 -2.08 -7.90 -2.07
CA SER A 35 -1.68 -9.30 -1.92
C SER A 35 -1.93 -10.10 -3.21
N ILE A 36 -3.14 -10.01 -3.78
CA ILE A 36 -3.48 -10.71 -5.01
C ILE A 36 -2.70 -10.18 -6.21
N LEU A 37 -2.58 -8.85 -6.35
CA LEU A 37 -1.84 -8.24 -7.47
C LEU A 37 -0.37 -8.65 -7.48
N ALA A 38 0.25 -8.75 -6.31
CA ALA A 38 1.63 -9.20 -6.15
C ALA A 38 1.78 -10.73 -6.26
N GLY A 39 0.68 -11.51 -6.31
CA GLY A 39 0.74 -12.97 -6.28
C GLY A 39 1.14 -13.55 -4.92
N VAL A 40 0.97 -12.79 -3.84
CA VAL A 40 1.30 -13.21 -2.46
C VAL A 40 0.04 -13.69 -1.75
N VAL A 41 0.06 -14.91 -1.20
CA VAL A 41 -1.10 -15.50 -0.51
C VAL A 41 -1.11 -15.11 0.97
N ASP A 42 -1.45 -13.86 1.28
CA ASP A 42 -1.59 -13.38 2.66
C ASP A 42 -3.03 -13.60 3.17
N LEU A 43 -3.26 -14.75 3.81
CA LEU A 43 -4.57 -15.13 4.33
C LEU A 43 -5.15 -14.10 5.31
N LYS A 44 -4.31 -13.36 6.05
CA LYS A 44 -4.75 -12.32 6.98
C LYS A 44 -5.62 -11.26 6.31
N TYR A 45 -5.34 -10.95 5.04
CA TYR A 45 -6.05 -9.92 4.28
C TYR A 45 -6.98 -10.49 3.20
N LEU A 46 -6.64 -11.64 2.61
CA LEU A 46 -7.49 -12.29 1.61
C LEU A 46 -8.87 -12.65 2.16
N THR A 47 -8.95 -13.15 3.39
CA THR A 47 -10.24 -13.43 4.08
C THR A 47 -11.10 -12.20 4.27
N ARG A 48 -10.56 -10.99 4.14
CA ARG A 48 -11.29 -9.72 4.20
C ARG A 48 -11.91 -9.32 2.86
N LEU A 49 -11.36 -9.83 1.76
CA LEU A 49 -11.96 -9.66 0.43
C LEU A 49 -13.08 -10.66 0.21
N PHE A 50 -12.87 -11.89 0.63
CA PHE A 50 -13.81 -12.99 0.39
C PHE A 50 -13.75 -14.03 1.51
N PRO A 51 -14.89 -14.58 1.95
CA PRO A 51 -14.92 -15.58 3.03
C PRO A 51 -14.14 -16.86 2.72
N THR A 52 -13.97 -17.18 1.43
CA THR A 52 -13.28 -18.38 0.95
C THR A 52 -12.06 -17.99 0.12
N PRO A 53 -10.86 -17.83 0.72
CA PRO A 53 -9.65 -17.42 0.01
C PRO A 53 -9.28 -18.31 -1.18
N ASP A 54 -9.49 -19.61 -1.09
CA ASP A 54 -9.21 -20.56 -2.16
C ASP A 54 -9.97 -20.25 -3.45
N ARG A 55 -11.17 -19.67 -3.33
CA ARG A 55 -11.94 -19.24 -4.49
C ARG A 55 -11.30 -18.03 -5.15
N ILE A 56 -10.84 -17.05 -4.37
CA ILE A 56 -10.14 -15.89 -4.91
C ILE A 56 -8.89 -16.36 -5.69
N LEU A 57 -8.11 -17.28 -5.13
CA LEU A 57 -6.89 -17.76 -5.77
C LEU A 57 -7.17 -18.45 -7.09
N ARG A 58 -8.19 -19.31 -7.17
CA ARG A 58 -8.61 -19.96 -8.41
C ARG A 58 -9.11 -18.95 -9.45
N ASP A 59 -9.92 -17.99 -9.01
CA ASP A 59 -10.54 -17.02 -9.91
C ASP A 59 -9.54 -15.91 -10.30
N SER A 60 -8.46 -15.70 -9.54
CA SER A 60 -7.48 -14.63 -9.78
C SER A 60 -6.74 -14.79 -11.11
N GLU A 61 -6.45 -16.01 -11.53
CA GLU A 61 -5.80 -16.29 -12.80
C GLU A 61 -6.71 -15.89 -13.97
N PHE A 62 -7.98 -16.30 -13.92
CA PHE A 62 -8.99 -15.88 -14.88
C PHE A 62 -9.17 -14.37 -14.93
N LEU A 63 -9.26 -13.71 -13.77
CA LEU A 63 -9.40 -12.25 -13.67
C LEU A 63 -8.18 -11.52 -14.26
N ARG A 64 -6.99 -12.06 -14.06
CA ARG A 64 -5.74 -11.51 -14.60
C ARG A 64 -5.70 -11.66 -16.12
N GLU A 65 -5.96 -12.86 -16.64
CA GLU A 65 -5.95 -13.17 -18.08
C GLU A 65 -6.92 -12.26 -18.85
N HIS A 66 -8.12 -12.04 -18.28
CA HIS A 66 -9.16 -11.24 -18.90
C HIS A 66 -9.14 -9.77 -18.49
N ARG A 67 -8.14 -9.34 -17.69
CA ARG A 67 -8.00 -7.96 -17.19
C ARG A 67 -9.28 -7.45 -16.51
N LEU A 68 -9.90 -8.28 -15.69
CA LEU A 68 -11.14 -7.94 -15.00
C LEU A 68 -10.85 -7.44 -13.58
N SER A 69 -11.82 -6.70 -12.99
CA SER A 69 -11.75 -6.18 -11.63
C SER A 69 -10.49 -5.32 -11.42
N PHE A 70 -9.74 -5.53 -10.33
CA PHE A 70 -8.52 -4.79 -10.02
C PHE A 70 -7.38 -5.04 -11.03
N TYR A 71 -7.33 -6.17 -11.73
CA TYR A 71 -6.36 -6.41 -12.80
C TYR A 71 -6.63 -5.57 -14.06
N GLY A 72 -7.88 -5.11 -14.26
CA GLY A 72 -8.25 -4.19 -15.32
C GLY A 72 -7.98 -2.73 -15.00
N SER A 73 -7.67 -2.40 -13.74
CA SER A 73 -7.32 -1.03 -13.34
C SER A 73 -5.95 -0.63 -13.92
N GLU A 74 -5.73 0.67 -14.10
CA GLU A 74 -4.45 1.20 -14.55
C GLU A 74 -3.29 0.70 -13.70
N ILE A 75 -3.46 0.68 -12.38
CA ILE A 75 -2.45 0.22 -11.42
C ILE A 75 -2.22 -1.30 -11.56
N GLY A 76 -3.28 -2.08 -11.66
CA GLY A 76 -3.18 -3.53 -11.78
C GLY A 76 -2.46 -3.98 -13.05
N GLN A 77 -2.62 -3.23 -14.14
CA GLN A 77 -1.92 -3.51 -15.41
C GLN A 77 -0.42 -3.18 -15.37
N LYS A 78 0.02 -2.35 -14.44
CA LYS A 78 1.42 -1.97 -14.28
C LYS A 78 2.23 -2.98 -13.46
N VAL A 79 1.60 -3.81 -12.63
CA VAL A 79 2.31 -4.89 -11.91
C VAL A 79 2.81 -5.93 -12.91
N GLY A 80 4.09 -6.29 -12.81
CA GLY A 80 4.78 -7.13 -13.77
C GLY A 80 5.38 -6.38 -14.98
N GLN A 81 5.17 -5.05 -15.07
CA GLN A 81 5.74 -4.23 -16.13
C GLN A 81 7.06 -3.57 -15.69
N PRO A 82 7.90 -3.11 -16.62
CA PRO A 82 9.08 -2.33 -16.28
C PRO A 82 8.72 -1.12 -15.41
N LEU A 83 9.54 -0.83 -14.39
CA LEU A 83 9.35 0.34 -13.50
C LEU A 83 9.23 1.65 -14.28
N ALA A 84 9.91 1.75 -15.41
CA ALA A 84 9.84 2.89 -16.33
C ALA A 84 8.41 3.24 -16.78
N THR A 85 7.46 2.29 -16.74
CA THR A 85 6.05 2.54 -17.07
C THR A 85 5.32 3.38 -16.01
N PHE A 86 5.87 3.45 -14.80
CA PHE A 86 5.39 4.34 -13.74
C PHE A 86 6.08 5.70 -13.76
N LEU A 87 7.26 5.79 -14.39
CA LEU A 87 8.02 7.03 -14.49
C LEU A 87 7.34 7.95 -15.51
N GLY A 88 6.52 8.90 -15.04
CA GLY A 88 6.03 9.99 -15.88
C GLY A 88 7.17 10.94 -16.24
N ASN A 89 7.55 11.81 -15.30
CA ASN A 89 8.55 12.87 -15.50
C ASN A 89 9.88 12.64 -14.75
N GLY A 90 10.25 11.39 -14.48
CA GLY A 90 11.53 11.04 -13.87
C GLY A 90 11.47 10.70 -12.38
N THR A 91 12.64 10.71 -11.75
CA THR A 91 12.80 10.46 -10.32
C THR A 91 13.07 11.77 -9.59
N THR A 92 12.57 11.90 -8.36
CA THR A 92 12.86 13.00 -7.45
C THR A 92 13.43 12.45 -6.14
N THR A 93 14.16 13.30 -5.41
CA THR A 93 14.71 12.97 -4.09
C THR A 93 13.99 13.70 -2.96
N ASN A 94 12.91 14.44 -3.28
CA ASN A 94 12.24 15.28 -2.29
C ASN A 94 11.08 14.53 -1.59
N CYS A 95 11.40 13.38 -1.05
CA CYS A 95 10.49 12.58 -0.22
C CYS A 95 11.20 12.07 1.03
N GLU A 96 10.42 11.65 1.99
CA GLU A 96 10.91 11.02 3.20
C GLU A 96 10.02 9.84 3.56
N GLY A 97 10.60 8.79 4.09
CA GLY A 97 9.87 7.61 4.49
C GLY A 97 10.76 6.49 4.97
N TYR A 98 10.14 5.51 5.57
CA TYR A 98 10.85 4.38 6.16
C TYR A 98 10.03 3.10 6.03
N ILE A 99 10.73 1.97 5.93
CA ILE A 99 10.14 0.64 6.00
C ILE A 99 10.29 0.14 7.42
N ASP A 100 9.17 0.03 8.12
CA ASP A 100 9.15 -0.38 9.52
C ASP A 100 9.23 -1.90 9.66
N LYS A 101 8.64 -2.63 8.70
CA LYS A 101 8.49 -4.07 8.82
C LYS A 101 8.36 -4.77 7.48
N ILE A 102 9.11 -5.86 7.35
CA ILE A 102 8.96 -6.85 6.29
C ILE A 102 8.52 -8.16 6.95
N SER A 103 7.43 -8.72 6.46
CA SER A 103 6.93 -10.03 6.92
C SER A 103 6.93 -10.99 5.74
N ILE A 104 7.80 -11.98 5.78
CA ILE A 104 7.83 -13.04 4.77
C ILE A 104 6.56 -13.88 4.91
N ILE A 105 5.84 -14.05 3.81
CA ILE A 105 4.59 -14.82 3.71
C ILE A 105 4.84 -16.15 3.03
N SER A 106 5.70 -16.15 2.00
CA SER A 106 6.19 -17.35 1.32
C SER A 106 7.67 -17.19 1.04
N ASP A 107 8.43 -18.24 1.21
CA ASP A 107 9.86 -18.31 0.93
C ASP A 107 10.15 -19.36 -0.16
N GLY A 108 11.35 -19.29 -0.73
CA GLY A 108 11.79 -20.11 -1.85
C GLY A 108 12.61 -19.29 -2.82
N ASN A 109 12.67 -19.71 -4.08
CA ASN A 109 13.35 -18.93 -5.13
C ASN A 109 12.69 -17.56 -5.34
N THR A 110 11.37 -17.49 -5.15
CA THR A 110 10.61 -16.24 -5.14
C THR A 110 10.02 -16.04 -3.75
N ILE A 111 10.39 -14.94 -3.12
CA ILE A 111 9.92 -14.55 -1.80
C ILE A 111 8.67 -13.70 -1.98
N GLY A 112 7.61 -14.07 -1.27
CA GLY A 112 6.40 -13.23 -1.13
C GLY A 112 6.41 -12.53 0.21
N ALA A 113 6.31 -11.21 0.23
CA ALA A 113 6.38 -10.43 1.44
C ALA A 113 5.23 -9.43 1.57
N ARG A 114 4.84 -9.18 2.82
CA ARG A 114 4.07 -8.01 3.24
C ARG A 114 5.03 -6.99 3.83
N ILE A 115 4.89 -5.75 3.37
CA ILE A 115 5.78 -4.64 3.71
C ILE A 115 4.94 -3.51 4.27
N GLU A 116 5.38 -2.95 5.38
CA GLU A 116 4.70 -1.88 6.11
C GLU A 116 5.69 -0.75 6.38
N GLY A 117 5.22 0.49 6.30
CA GLY A 117 6.05 1.66 6.56
C GLY A 117 5.25 2.95 6.53
N TRP A 118 5.95 4.06 6.37
CA TRP A 118 5.36 5.38 6.20
C TRP A 118 6.12 6.16 5.13
N ALA A 119 5.47 7.16 4.54
CA ALA A 119 6.08 8.03 3.56
C ALA A 119 5.34 9.36 3.46
N VAL A 120 6.10 10.42 3.16
CA VAL A 120 5.62 11.79 2.94
C VAL A 120 6.28 12.39 1.70
N ASP A 121 5.51 13.11 0.92
CA ASP A 121 6.03 13.94 -0.17
C ASP A 121 6.36 15.33 0.39
N ARG A 122 7.65 15.65 0.43
CA ARG A 122 8.14 16.94 0.94
C ARG A 122 7.97 18.08 -0.05
N ALA A 123 7.79 17.78 -1.34
CA ALA A 123 7.60 18.80 -2.35
C ALA A 123 6.20 19.40 -2.29
N THR A 124 5.19 18.55 -2.10
CA THR A 124 3.78 18.97 -2.07
C THR A 124 3.21 19.06 -0.67
N ASN A 125 3.90 18.56 0.34
CA ASN A 125 3.40 18.33 1.70
C ASN A 125 2.15 17.42 1.71
N GLU A 126 2.12 16.43 0.84
CA GLU A 126 1.01 15.48 0.74
C GLU A 126 1.44 14.07 1.19
N ILE A 127 0.45 13.27 1.56
CA ILE A 127 0.63 11.84 1.78
C ILE A 127 0.57 11.15 0.43
N PRO A 128 1.63 10.45 0.00
CA PRO A 128 1.61 9.69 -1.25
C PRO A 128 0.49 8.65 -1.23
N LYS A 129 -0.28 8.56 -2.29
CA LYS A 129 -1.40 7.60 -2.36
C LYS A 129 -0.94 6.15 -2.41
N MET A 130 0.24 5.92 -2.98
CA MET A 130 0.72 4.59 -3.33
C MET A 130 2.24 4.48 -3.16
N VAL A 131 2.66 3.27 -2.77
CA VAL A 131 4.05 2.81 -2.82
C VAL A 131 4.16 1.75 -3.92
N VAL A 132 5.19 1.83 -4.74
CA VAL A 132 5.51 0.87 -5.79
C VAL A 132 6.74 0.09 -5.37
N PHE A 133 6.68 -1.22 -5.42
CA PHE A 133 7.81 -2.09 -5.19
C PHE A 133 8.36 -2.59 -6.51
N ALA A 134 9.68 -2.55 -6.67
CA ALA A 134 10.35 -3.05 -7.85
C ALA A 134 11.45 -4.04 -7.47
N ASN A 135 11.60 -5.07 -8.29
CA ASN A 135 12.69 -6.03 -8.20
C ASN A 135 13.35 -6.12 -9.58
N GLN A 136 14.65 -5.84 -9.65
CA GLN A 136 15.41 -5.84 -10.90
C GLN A 136 14.76 -4.99 -12.00
N GLY A 137 14.27 -3.79 -11.65
CA GLY A 137 13.64 -2.86 -12.58
C GLY A 137 12.23 -3.24 -13.05
N THR A 138 11.64 -4.30 -12.50
CA THR A 138 10.26 -4.73 -12.78
C THR A 138 9.38 -4.47 -11.56
N VAL A 139 8.18 -3.94 -11.77
CA VAL A 139 7.21 -3.72 -10.70
C VAL A 139 6.73 -5.06 -10.17
N SER A 140 7.07 -5.37 -8.95
CA SER A 140 6.79 -6.65 -8.30
C SER A 140 5.63 -6.58 -7.30
N GLY A 141 5.13 -5.37 -7.03
CA GLY A 141 4.02 -5.17 -6.12
C GLY A 141 3.73 -3.71 -5.85
N ILE A 142 2.71 -3.47 -5.06
CA ILE A 142 2.26 -2.13 -4.66
C ILE A 142 1.78 -2.11 -3.22
N GLY A 143 1.74 -0.91 -2.63
CA GLY A 143 1.13 -0.63 -1.34
C GLY A 143 0.26 0.62 -1.41
N PHE A 144 -0.68 0.76 -0.48
CA PHE A 144 -1.52 1.94 -0.35
C PHE A 144 -1.31 2.61 1.01
N SER A 145 -1.29 3.95 0.98
CA SER A 145 -1.25 4.77 2.19
C SER A 145 -2.64 4.92 2.82
N GLY A 146 -2.67 5.50 4.02
CA GLY A 146 -3.91 5.76 4.76
C GLY A 146 -3.95 5.06 6.13
N ARG A 147 -2.86 4.42 6.53
CA ARG A 147 -2.74 3.82 7.88
C ARG A 147 -2.33 4.85 8.91
N LEU A 148 -2.92 4.73 10.08
CA LEU A 148 -2.70 5.64 11.21
C LEU A 148 -1.25 5.57 11.71
N ARG A 149 -0.60 6.73 11.82
CA ARG A 149 0.79 6.91 12.29
C ARG A 149 0.89 8.12 13.24
N PRO A 150 0.43 7.97 14.49
CA PRO A 150 0.54 9.05 15.48
C PRO A 150 1.99 9.46 15.77
N ASP A 151 2.92 8.53 15.64
CA ASP A 151 4.36 8.75 15.77
C ASP A 151 4.90 9.67 14.66
N VAL A 152 4.48 9.46 13.41
CA VAL A 152 4.83 10.34 12.29
C VAL A 152 4.17 11.69 12.44
N GLU A 153 2.89 11.74 12.83
CA GLU A 153 2.16 12.98 13.10
C GLU A 153 2.84 13.83 14.17
N ALA A 154 3.41 13.21 15.22
CA ALA A 154 4.14 13.92 16.26
C ALA A 154 5.42 14.62 15.76
N LEU A 155 6.05 14.06 14.72
CA LEU A 155 7.25 14.63 14.09
C LEU A 155 6.90 15.56 12.93
N TYR A 156 5.84 15.23 12.22
CA TYR A 156 5.39 15.90 11.00
C TYR A 156 3.88 16.15 11.08
N PRO A 157 3.44 17.28 11.64
CA PRO A 157 2.01 17.61 11.77
C PRO A 157 1.30 17.63 10.41
N GLY A 158 0.14 16.98 10.33
CA GLY A 158 -0.65 16.82 9.11
C GLY A 158 -0.48 15.47 8.42
N TYR A 159 0.41 14.59 8.93
CA TYR A 159 0.70 13.30 8.32
C TYR A 159 0.20 12.08 9.12
N LEU A 160 -0.89 12.26 9.85
CA LEU A 160 -1.50 11.22 10.69
C LEU A 160 -1.76 9.89 9.94
N TYR A 161 -2.01 9.94 8.64
CA TYR A 161 -2.33 8.79 7.81
C TYR A 161 -1.22 8.46 6.80
N ALA A 162 0.02 8.84 7.08
CA ALA A 162 1.18 8.58 6.23
C ALA A 162 1.64 7.12 6.18
N GLY A 163 1.11 6.26 7.05
CA GLY A 163 1.41 4.84 7.04
C GLY A 163 0.86 4.14 5.82
N TRP A 164 1.62 3.19 5.29
CA TRP A 164 1.25 2.36 4.15
C TRP A 164 1.44 0.87 4.43
N LEU A 165 0.77 0.05 3.65
CA LEU A 165 0.95 -1.40 3.61
C LEU A 165 0.83 -1.87 2.17
N GLY A 166 1.74 -2.76 1.77
CA GLY A 166 1.73 -3.39 0.47
C GLY A 166 2.25 -4.80 0.50
N HIS A 167 2.22 -5.43 -0.67
CA HIS A 167 2.77 -6.75 -0.91
C HIS A 167 3.63 -6.71 -2.16
N ALA A 168 4.70 -7.51 -2.15
CA ALA A 168 5.59 -7.67 -3.29
C ALA A 168 6.14 -9.08 -3.36
N THR A 169 6.57 -9.47 -4.55
CA THR A 169 7.40 -10.65 -4.77
C THR A 169 8.79 -10.24 -5.25
N PHE A 170 9.82 -10.95 -4.84
CA PHE A 170 11.18 -10.73 -5.30
C PHE A 170 11.98 -12.04 -5.27
N LEU A 171 13.05 -12.10 -6.05
CA LEU A 171 13.92 -13.25 -6.08
C LEU A 171 14.82 -13.28 -4.83
N SER A 172 15.05 -14.48 -4.29
CA SER A 172 15.98 -14.66 -3.16
C SER A 172 17.38 -14.17 -3.56
N GLY A 173 18.02 -13.40 -2.67
CA GLY A 173 19.32 -12.80 -2.91
C GLY A 173 19.32 -11.57 -3.80
N THR A 174 18.16 -11.00 -4.14
CA THR A 174 18.04 -9.73 -4.85
C THR A 174 17.48 -8.64 -3.93
N GLU A 175 17.73 -7.37 -4.29
CA GLU A 175 17.20 -6.22 -3.58
C GLU A 175 15.77 -5.93 -4.03
N LEU A 176 14.92 -5.58 -3.08
CA LEU A 176 13.59 -5.02 -3.33
C LEU A 176 13.64 -3.52 -3.11
N GLU A 177 13.35 -2.77 -4.13
CA GLU A 177 13.30 -1.31 -4.11
C GLU A 177 11.88 -0.82 -3.84
N ALA A 178 11.74 0.23 -3.03
CA ALA A 178 10.47 0.89 -2.76
C ALA A 178 10.48 2.34 -3.26
N TYR A 179 9.41 2.72 -3.93
CA TYR A 179 9.21 4.05 -4.49
C TYR A 179 7.86 4.59 -4.10
N ILE A 180 7.76 5.89 -3.85
CA ILE A 180 6.47 6.57 -3.69
C ILE A 180 6.18 7.43 -4.92
N SER A 181 4.90 7.48 -5.30
CA SER A 181 4.43 8.43 -6.30
C SER A 181 4.27 9.80 -5.65
N VAL A 182 4.97 10.81 -6.16
CA VAL A 182 5.00 12.17 -5.64
C VAL A 182 4.54 13.18 -6.68
N GLY A 183 3.89 14.24 -6.20
CA GLY A 183 3.41 15.32 -7.04
C GLY A 183 2.28 14.93 -8.00
N THR A 184 1.88 15.87 -8.84
CA THR A 184 0.82 15.71 -9.85
C THR A 184 1.31 15.02 -11.12
N GLU A 185 2.62 14.92 -11.32
CA GLU A 185 3.27 14.45 -12.54
C GLU A 185 3.71 12.99 -12.49
N ASN A 186 3.27 12.23 -11.48
CA ASN A 186 3.65 10.83 -11.26
C ASN A 186 5.18 10.60 -11.21
N ALA A 187 5.94 11.57 -10.71
CA ALA A 187 7.34 11.34 -10.42
C ALA A 187 7.48 10.28 -9.31
N LEU A 188 8.49 9.44 -9.41
CA LEU A 188 8.80 8.47 -8.36
C LEU A 188 9.94 8.99 -7.50
N CYS A 189 9.78 8.88 -6.20
CA CYS A 189 10.83 9.11 -5.23
C CYS A 189 11.23 7.78 -4.59
N LYS A 190 12.51 7.42 -4.71
CA LYS A 190 13.02 6.18 -4.13
C LYS A 190 13.07 6.33 -2.61
N LEU A 191 12.42 5.41 -1.93
CA LEU A 191 12.64 5.16 -0.50
C LEU A 191 13.91 4.33 -0.33
N ILE A 192 14.29 4.02 0.89
CA ILE A 192 15.49 3.25 1.19
C ILE A 192 15.39 1.83 0.59
N ASP A 193 16.51 1.32 0.09
CA ASP A 193 16.64 -0.05 -0.40
C ASP A 193 16.40 -1.05 0.74
N ILE A 194 15.66 -2.10 0.44
CA ILE A 194 15.37 -3.18 1.39
C ILE A 194 16.40 -4.26 1.15
N HIS A 195 17.36 -4.40 2.05
CA HIS A 195 18.21 -5.57 2.10
C HIS A 195 17.44 -6.69 2.80
N GLY A 196 17.07 -7.72 2.07
CA GLY A 196 16.57 -8.97 2.65
C GLY A 196 17.77 -9.75 3.20
N ASP A 197 18.01 -9.63 4.51
CA ASP A 197 18.92 -10.54 5.23
C ASP A 197 18.26 -11.91 5.43
#